data_92717e7b4dff8ccb647fb274ac4a5686
#
_entry.id   92717e7b4dff8ccb647fb274ac4a5686
#
_cell.length_a   1.000
_cell.length_b   1.000
_cell.length_c   1.000
_cell.angle_alpha   90.00
_cell.angle_beta   90.00
_cell.angle_gamma   90.00
#
_symmetry.space_group_name_H-M   'P 1'
#
loop_
_entity.id
_entity.type
_entity.pdbx_description
1 polymer ?
#
loop_
_entity_poly.entity_id
_entity_poly.type
_entity_poly.pdbx_seq_one_letter_code
_entity_poly.pdbx_strand_id
1 'polypeptide(L)'
;MLPRVGWIWFFFGNLIFLVFPQGKCWSQNQEKTPLSPVNATPSPRPDRIILSWVSDPAHSFTVTWRTDNTVKTPQAEVAVANASPFFTTLAQVTPAGSEPLKTESGVAFYHHVNFTGLKPNTLYAYRVGDGIYWSEWYQYKTANDQPEPFSFIYLGDAQNELFSLWSRTIRAAYASAPQAKFLVHTGDLINHAETDAEWQEWFAAGSFIHATIPSLPCPGNHEYTRTMGIPTLTRLWQPQFTLPANGVKGLEDTNYYVDYQNARIISLNSMMHVPAQADWLEKVLKHNPQTWTFIFFHYPVFSTSGRSEIGNLVKHWKPVFDKYKVDLVMQGHEHNYARGTNLPQGVTYKDKEAGTIYVVSVSGPKMYELSAKPWMHRTAENTQLYQVITVENNRLLYRSMTVTGEVYDTFELRKQAGKPNQLIELKADVNAERHFINTLPKPTN
;
A
#
# COMPACT_ATOMS: atom_id res chain seq x y z
N MET A 1 22.02 70.75 -56.98
CA MET A 1 21.81 71.31 -55.65
C MET A 1 21.89 70.18 -54.69
N LEU A 2 22.81 70.22 -53.77
CA LEU A 2 23.41 69.11 -53.04
C LEU A 2 22.53 68.42 -52.01
N PRO A 3 22.69 67.10 -51.80
CA PRO A 3 21.89 66.35 -50.85
C PRO A 3 22.53 66.36 -49.47
N ARG A 4 21.68 66.31 -48.44
CA ARG A 4 22.07 66.15 -47.04
C ARG A 4 22.35 64.67 -46.67
N VAL A 5 23.54 64.43 -46.05
CA VAL A 5 23.98 63.18 -45.54
C VAL A 5 23.35 62.97 -44.13
N GLY A 6 22.61 61.88 -43.95
CA GLY A 6 22.07 61.45 -42.67
C GLY A 6 23.04 60.49 -42.00
N TRP A 7 23.36 60.75 -40.73
CA TRP A 7 24.18 59.89 -39.86
C TRP A 7 23.35 58.77 -39.24
N ILE A 8 23.72 57.49 -39.46
CA ILE A 8 23.14 56.34 -38.82
C ILE A 8 23.98 56.03 -37.59
N TRP A 9 23.35 56.08 -36.41
CA TRP A 9 23.95 55.63 -35.18
C TRP A 9 23.69 54.11 -35.00
N PHE A 10 24.74 53.31 -34.93
CA PHE A 10 24.70 51.92 -34.53
C PHE A 10 24.70 51.87 -33.00
N PHE A 11 23.62 51.40 -32.40
CA PHE A 11 23.59 50.97 -31.01
C PHE A 11 24.08 49.51 -30.92
N PHE A 12 25.26 49.27 -30.35
CA PHE A 12 25.66 47.95 -29.89
C PHE A 12 24.95 47.62 -28.58
N GLY A 13 23.92 46.81 -28.64
CA GLY A 13 23.31 46.20 -27.47
C GLY A 13 24.13 45.02 -26.97
N ASN A 14 24.77 45.17 -25.82
CA ASN A 14 25.39 44.05 -25.12
C ASN A 14 24.28 43.10 -24.61
N LEU A 15 24.11 41.97 -25.27
CA LEU A 15 23.29 40.85 -24.80
C LEU A 15 24.08 40.09 -23.71
N ILE A 16 23.77 40.35 -22.44
CA ILE A 16 24.28 39.54 -21.34
C ILE A 16 23.53 38.22 -21.35
N PHE A 17 24.17 37.14 -21.84
CA PHE A 17 23.68 35.78 -21.67
C PHE A 17 23.83 35.40 -20.19
N LEU A 18 22.73 35.41 -19.44
CA LEU A 18 22.63 34.72 -18.15
C LEU A 18 22.67 33.21 -18.42
N VAL A 19 23.84 32.62 -18.23
CA VAL A 19 23.98 31.16 -18.21
C VAL A 19 23.39 30.66 -16.89
N PHE A 20 22.17 30.17 -16.92
CA PHE A 20 21.64 29.38 -15.84
C PHE A 20 22.38 28.03 -15.83
N PRO A 21 22.89 27.57 -14.68
CA PRO A 21 23.45 26.23 -14.59
C PRO A 21 22.32 25.25 -14.90
N GLN A 22 22.46 24.55 -16.01
CA GLN A 22 21.59 23.39 -16.33
C GLN A 22 21.81 22.36 -15.23
N GLY A 23 20.81 22.21 -14.35
CA GLY A 23 20.75 21.08 -13.44
C GLY A 23 20.94 19.81 -14.25
N LYS A 24 21.87 18.95 -13.83
CA LYS A 24 22.09 17.65 -14.44
C LYS A 24 20.81 16.87 -14.39
N CYS A 25 20.05 16.94 -15.48
CA CYS A 25 19.02 15.98 -15.78
C CYS A 25 19.76 14.66 -15.98
N TRP A 26 19.64 13.74 -15.05
CA TRP A 26 20.06 12.37 -15.27
C TRP A 26 19.19 11.85 -16.40
N SER A 27 19.73 11.81 -17.60
CA SER A 27 19.08 11.18 -18.74
C SER A 27 18.88 9.72 -18.32
N GLN A 28 17.63 9.33 -18.14
CA GLN A 28 17.30 7.92 -18.18
C GLN A 28 17.68 7.45 -19.58
N ASN A 29 18.84 6.79 -19.70
CA ASN A 29 19.06 5.91 -20.83
C ASN A 29 17.81 5.03 -20.89
N GLN A 30 17.14 5.00 -22.04
CA GLN A 30 16.18 3.95 -22.35
C GLN A 30 16.98 2.66 -22.50
N GLU A 31 17.48 2.13 -21.39
CA GLU A 31 17.90 0.75 -21.32
C GLU A 31 16.68 -0.08 -21.68
N LYS A 32 16.84 -0.96 -22.67
CA LYS A 32 15.84 -1.99 -22.97
C LYS A 32 15.43 -2.60 -21.64
N THR A 33 14.17 -2.44 -21.24
CA THR A 33 13.62 -3.06 -20.04
C THR A 33 14.07 -4.52 -20.07
N PRO A 34 14.86 -5.00 -19.10
CA PRO A 34 15.23 -6.39 -19.07
C PRO A 34 13.95 -7.22 -19.12
N LEU A 35 13.94 -8.32 -19.85
CA LEU A 35 12.81 -9.25 -19.81
C LEU A 35 12.59 -9.63 -18.36
N SER A 36 11.32 -9.56 -17.90
CA SER A 36 11.00 -9.95 -16.54
C SER A 36 11.57 -11.34 -16.24
N PRO A 37 12.26 -11.51 -15.11
CA PRO A 37 12.81 -12.81 -14.72
C PRO A 37 11.69 -13.83 -14.39
N VAL A 38 10.44 -13.36 -14.34
CA VAL A 38 9.26 -14.18 -14.01
C VAL A 38 8.37 -14.33 -15.23
N ASN A 39 8.00 -15.56 -15.56
CA ASN A 39 7.09 -15.83 -16.66
C ASN A 39 5.67 -15.34 -16.32
N ALA A 40 5.16 -14.39 -17.10
CA ALA A 40 3.82 -13.83 -16.93
C ALA A 40 2.74 -14.58 -17.73
N THR A 41 3.11 -15.53 -18.60
CA THR A 41 2.15 -16.31 -19.40
C THR A 41 1.27 -17.17 -18.49
N PRO A 42 -0.07 -17.04 -18.58
CA PRO A 42 -0.98 -17.89 -17.82
C PRO A 42 -0.78 -19.37 -18.14
N SER A 43 -0.97 -20.24 -17.16
CA SER A 43 -0.90 -21.69 -17.31
C SER A 43 -2.09 -22.36 -16.60
N PRO A 44 -2.34 -23.68 -16.82
CA PRO A 44 -3.39 -24.34 -16.05
C PRO A 44 -3.05 -24.47 -14.54
N ARG A 45 -1.80 -24.27 -14.14
CA ARG A 45 -1.41 -24.25 -12.73
C ARG A 45 -1.78 -22.91 -12.11
N PRO A 46 -2.47 -22.91 -10.94
CA PRO A 46 -2.80 -21.68 -10.23
C PRO A 46 -1.56 -20.82 -9.91
N ASP A 47 -1.65 -19.53 -10.21
CA ASP A 47 -0.69 -18.51 -9.80
C ASP A 47 -1.41 -17.25 -9.27
N ARG A 48 -0.68 -16.24 -8.86
CA ARG A 48 -1.21 -14.97 -8.28
C ARG A 48 -2.21 -15.23 -7.15
N ILE A 49 -1.93 -16.23 -6.32
CA ILE A 49 -2.83 -16.59 -5.22
C ILE A 49 -2.72 -15.53 -4.13
N ILE A 50 -3.86 -14.92 -3.77
CA ILE A 50 -3.92 -13.88 -2.77
C ILE A 50 -5.13 -14.05 -1.86
N LEU A 51 -4.90 -13.84 -0.56
CA LEU A 51 -5.95 -13.76 0.44
C LEU A 51 -6.46 -12.34 0.62
N SER A 52 -7.75 -12.21 0.88
CA SER A 52 -8.42 -10.98 1.27
C SER A 52 -9.65 -11.28 2.16
N TRP A 53 -10.40 -10.25 2.49
CA TRP A 53 -11.69 -10.38 3.17
C TRP A 53 -12.75 -9.58 2.42
N VAL A 54 -13.93 -10.18 2.19
CA VAL A 54 -15.12 -9.46 1.74
C VAL A 54 -16.14 -9.29 2.85
N SER A 55 -15.99 -10.04 3.95
CA SER A 55 -16.88 -10.03 5.10
C SER A 55 -16.09 -10.27 6.39
N ASP A 56 -16.76 -10.71 7.46
CA ASP A 56 -16.19 -10.88 8.80
C ASP A 56 -14.95 -11.81 8.82
N PRO A 57 -13.77 -11.31 9.20
CA PRO A 57 -12.54 -12.09 9.29
C PRO A 57 -12.56 -13.25 10.28
N ALA A 58 -13.49 -13.25 11.24
CA ALA A 58 -13.65 -14.35 12.21
C ALA A 58 -14.33 -15.56 11.60
N HIS A 59 -15.17 -15.36 10.58
CA HIS A 59 -16.03 -16.38 10.01
C HIS A 59 -15.83 -16.60 8.51
N SER A 60 -14.88 -15.89 7.88
CA SER A 60 -14.66 -15.98 6.44
C SER A 60 -13.24 -15.60 6.02
N PHE A 61 -12.85 -16.04 4.83
CA PHE A 61 -11.75 -15.46 4.04
C PHE A 61 -12.00 -15.71 2.56
N THR A 62 -11.41 -14.86 1.74
CA THR A 62 -11.53 -14.92 0.28
C THR A 62 -10.18 -15.23 -0.33
N VAL A 63 -10.18 -16.06 -1.36
CA VAL A 63 -8.98 -16.39 -2.15
C VAL A 63 -9.25 -16.03 -3.60
N THR A 64 -8.32 -15.30 -4.20
CA THR A 64 -8.30 -15.02 -5.64
C THR A 64 -7.04 -15.64 -6.24
N TRP A 65 -7.15 -16.19 -7.47
CA TRP A 65 -6.01 -16.75 -8.20
C TRP A 65 -6.23 -16.67 -9.71
N ARG A 66 -5.18 -16.94 -10.47
CA ARG A 66 -5.20 -16.92 -11.93
C ARG A 66 -4.84 -18.29 -12.51
N THR A 67 -5.46 -18.62 -13.67
CA THR A 67 -5.06 -19.71 -14.56
C THR A 67 -5.20 -19.28 -16.03
N ASP A 68 -4.88 -20.18 -16.96
CA ASP A 68 -5.19 -20.00 -18.37
C ASP A 68 -6.63 -20.43 -18.71
N ASN A 69 -6.98 -20.35 -19.99
CA ASN A 69 -8.31 -20.66 -20.48
C ASN A 69 -8.61 -22.16 -20.64
N THR A 70 -7.70 -23.05 -20.30
CA THR A 70 -7.92 -24.52 -20.37
C THR A 70 -8.65 -25.01 -19.13
N VAL A 71 -8.54 -24.33 -17.99
CA VAL A 71 -9.27 -24.63 -16.74
C VAL A 71 -10.75 -24.31 -16.93
N LYS A 72 -11.64 -25.30 -16.79
CA LYS A 72 -13.09 -25.15 -17.01
C LYS A 72 -13.92 -25.26 -15.73
N THR A 73 -13.41 -25.92 -14.72
CA THR A 73 -14.09 -26.19 -13.46
C THR A 73 -13.23 -25.77 -12.27
N PRO A 74 -12.93 -24.46 -12.15
CA PRO A 74 -12.10 -23.99 -11.06
C PRO A 74 -12.81 -24.22 -9.72
N GLN A 75 -12.04 -24.60 -8.71
CA GLN A 75 -12.54 -24.92 -7.39
C GLN A 75 -11.44 -24.73 -6.35
N ALA A 76 -11.85 -24.65 -5.10
CA ALA A 76 -10.93 -24.61 -3.97
C ALA A 76 -11.32 -25.68 -2.96
N GLU A 77 -10.35 -26.11 -2.19
CA GLU A 77 -10.56 -27.02 -1.05
C GLU A 77 -10.16 -26.33 0.25
N VAL A 78 -10.93 -26.59 1.31
CA VAL A 78 -10.64 -26.10 2.65
C VAL A 78 -10.93 -27.17 3.70
N ALA A 79 -10.06 -27.29 4.68
CA ALA A 79 -10.24 -28.14 5.86
C ALA A 79 -9.69 -27.46 7.11
N VAL A 80 -10.17 -27.87 8.28
CA VAL A 80 -9.48 -27.52 9.53
C VAL A 80 -8.09 -28.16 9.50
N ALA A 81 -7.05 -27.34 9.67
CA ALA A 81 -5.66 -27.83 9.65
C ALA A 81 -5.41 -28.81 10.80
N ASN A 82 -4.68 -29.87 10.49
CA ASN A 82 -4.31 -30.91 11.42
C ASN A 82 -2.85 -31.35 11.19
N ALA A 83 -2.18 -31.80 12.23
CA ALA A 83 -0.80 -32.29 12.11
C ALA A 83 -0.68 -33.58 11.27
N SER A 84 -1.76 -34.38 11.15
CA SER A 84 -1.81 -35.52 10.24
C SER A 84 -1.97 -35.06 8.79
N PRO A 85 -1.19 -35.59 7.84
CA PRO A 85 -1.39 -35.30 6.41
C PRO A 85 -2.74 -35.79 5.87
N PHE A 86 -3.44 -36.63 6.62
CA PHE A 86 -4.78 -37.12 6.25
C PHE A 86 -5.90 -36.09 6.44
N PHE A 87 -5.63 -34.89 6.94
CA PHE A 87 -6.62 -33.80 6.99
C PHE A 87 -7.25 -33.55 5.58
N THR A 88 -6.50 -33.82 4.52
CA THR A 88 -6.95 -33.68 3.14
C THR A 88 -8.19 -34.50 2.79
N THR A 89 -8.42 -35.62 3.50
CA THR A 89 -9.62 -36.45 3.30
C THR A 89 -10.89 -35.83 3.88
N LEU A 90 -10.75 -34.78 4.70
CA LEU A 90 -11.84 -34.02 5.30
C LEU A 90 -12.06 -32.68 4.59
N ALA A 91 -11.31 -32.40 3.52
CA ALA A 91 -11.42 -31.15 2.81
C ALA A 91 -12.76 -31.01 2.08
N GLN A 92 -13.36 -29.85 2.23
CA GLN A 92 -14.59 -29.49 1.53
C GLN A 92 -14.25 -28.75 0.23
N VAL A 93 -14.85 -29.18 -0.87
CA VAL A 93 -14.70 -28.57 -2.19
C VAL A 93 -15.71 -27.46 -2.35
N THR A 94 -15.26 -26.28 -2.79
CA THR A 94 -16.10 -25.13 -3.12
C THR A 94 -15.84 -24.73 -4.57
N PRO A 95 -16.85 -24.68 -5.45
CA PRO A 95 -16.70 -24.16 -6.81
C PRO A 95 -16.33 -22.67 -6.77
N ALA A 96 -15.50 -22.24 -7.73
CA ALA A 96 -15.05 -20.86 -7.85
C ALA A 96 -15.85 -20.07 -8.89
N GLY A 97 -16.06 -18.77 -8.61
CA GLY A 97 -16.39 -17.80 -9.64
C GLY A 97 -15.21 -17.58 -10.59
N SER A 98 -15.49 -17.22 -11.85
CA SER A 98 -14.44 -17.01 -12.86
C SER A 98 -14.79 -15.85 -13.78
N GLU A 99 -13.79 -15.06 -14.11
CA GLU A 99 -13.88 -14.03 -15.14
C GLU A 99 -12.67 -14.07 -16.08
N PRO A 100 -12.87 -13.95 -17.41
CA PRO A 100 -11.78 -13.92 -18.37
C PRO A 100 -11.19 -12.52 -18.48
N LEU A 101 -9.87 -12.45 -18.67
CA LEU A 101 -9.18 -11.21 -19.00
C LEU A 101 -8.11 -11.47 -20.06
N LYS A 102 -8.16 -10.68 -21.15
CA LYS A 102 -7.09 -10.70 -22.16
C LYS A 102 -6.02 -9.69 -21.76
N THR A 103 -4.81 -10.18 -21.55
CA THR A 103 -3.63 -9.37 -21.25
C THR A 103 -2.62 -9.43 -22.40
N GLU A 104 -1.53 -8.69 -22.30
CA GLU A 104 -0.38 -8.82 -23.22
C GLU A 104 0.29 -10.20 -23.13
N SER A 105 0.20 -10.87 -21.96
CA SER A 105 0.76 -12.19 -21.71
C SER A 105 -0.15 -13.33 -22.17
N GLY A 106 -1.37 -13.05 -22.66
CA GLY A 106 -2.33 -14.03 -23.14
C GLY A 106 -3.73 -13.87 -22.55
N VAL A 107 -4.58 -14.87 -22.75
CA VAL A 107 -5.91 -14.93 -22.12
C VAL A 107 -5.79 -15.65 -20.79
N ALA A 108 -6.07 -14.92 -19.73
CA ALA A 108 -6.12 -15.44 -18.37
C ALA A 108 -7.56 -15.58 -17.89
N PHE A 109 -7.77 -16.46 -16.92
CA PHE A 109 -8.99 -16.53 -16.11
C PHE A 109 -8.62 -16.26 -14.65
N TYR A 110 -9.32 -15.31 -14.06
CA TYR A 110 -9.21 -15.02 -12.65
C TYR A 110 -10.37 -15.68 -11.92
N HIS A 111 -10.05 -16.33 -10.82
CA HIS A 111 -11.01 -17.12 -10.05
C HIS A 111 -11.06 -16.60 -8.63
N HIS A 112 -12.22 -16.69 -8.00
CA HIS A 112 -12.37 -16.33 -6.60
C HIS A 112 -13.30 -17.30 -5.86
N VAL A 113 -13.00 -17.53 -4.60
CA VAL A 113 -13.83 -18.27 -3.66
C VAL A 113 -13.90 -17.48 -2.34
N ASN A 114 -15.10 -17.35 -1.82
CA ASN A 114 -15.31 -16.84 -0.47
C ASN A 114 -15.73 -18.00 0.44
N PHE A 115 -14.84 -18.43 1.33
CA PHE A 115 -15.13 -19.38 2.36
C PHE A 115 -15.86 -18.71 3.50
N THR A 116 -17.07 -19.18 3.84
CA THR A 116 -17.94 -18.60 4.86
C THR A 116 -18.37 -19.65 5.89
N GLY A 117 -18.95 -19.20 7.01
CA GLY A 117 -19.41 -20.12 8.06
C GLY A 117 -18.27 -20.82 8.78
N LEU A 118 -17.08 -20.28 8.72
CA LEU A 118 -15.90 -20.79 9.38
C LEU A 118 -15.96 -20.57 10.89
N LYS A 119 -15.25 -21.40 11.65
CA LYS A 119 -15.10 -21.20 13.10
C LYS A 119 -14.07 -20.09 13.37
N PRO A 120 -14.32 -19.21 14.34
CA PRO A 120 -13.34 -18.21 14.75
C PRO A 120 -12.11 -18.87 15.40
N ASN A 121 -11.00 -18.13 15.39
CA ASN A 121 -9.73 -18.53 16.01
C ASN A 121 -9.24 -19.93 15.58
N THR A 122 -9.56 -20.33 14.34
CA THR A 122 -9.32 -21.69 13.84
C THR A 122 -8.34 -21.66 12.68
N LEU A 123 -7.32 -22.52 12.73
CA LEU A 123 -6.38 -22.70 11.63
C LEU A 123 -6.99 -23.60 10.56
N TYR A 124 -7.10 -23.07 9.34
CA TYR A 124 -7.55 -23.79 8.16
C TYR A 124 -6.38 -24.03 7.21
N ALA A 125 -6.41 -25.17 6.53
CA ALA A 125 -5.60 -25.42 5.35
C ALA A 125 -6.49 -25.33 4.11
N TYR A 126 -6.00 -24.70 3.05
CA TYR A 126 -6.72 -24.57 1.79
C TYR A 126 -5.78 -24.73 0.60
N ARG A 127 -6.33 -25.07 -0.54
CA ARG A 127 -5.67 -25.03 -1.86
C ARG A 127 -6.66 -24.66 -2.93
N VAL A 128 -6.15 -24.19 -4.07
CA VAL A 128 -6.95 -23.79 -5.23
C VAL A 128 -6.51 -24.54 -6.49
N GLY A 129 -7.46 -24.77 -7.42
CA GLY A 129 -7.15 -25.53 -8.63
C GLY A 129 -8.41 -25.89 -9.42
N ASP A 130 -8.39 -27.08 -10.08
CA ASP A 130 -9.48 -27.56 -10.92
C ASP A 130 -9.79 -29.06 -10.76
N GLY A 131 -9.15 -29.72 -9.80
CA GLY A 131 -9.20 -31.16 -9.59
C GLY A 131 -8.06 -31.93 -10.26
N ILE A 132 -7.36 -31.31 -11.23
CA ILE A 132 -6.19 -31.86 -11.93
C ILE A 132 -4.93 -31.11 -11.53
N TYR A 133 -4.94 -29.80 -11.71
CA TYR A 133 -3.86 -28.89 -11.33
C TYR A 133 -4.20 -28.18 -10.05
N TRP A 134 -3.37 -28.37 -9.03
CA TRP A 134 -3.56 -27.76 -7.71
C TRP A 134 -2.36 -26.92 -7.32
N SER A 135 -2.62 -25.89 -6.51
CA SER A 135 -1.59 -25.23 -5.72
C SER A 135 -1.10 -26.16 -4.60
N GLU A 136 -0.05 -25.76 -3.92
CA GLU A 136 0.26 -26.32 -2.59
C GLU A 136 -0.85 -26.02 -1.58
N TRP A 137 -0.81 -26.68 -0.43
CA TRP A 137 -1.68 -26.38 0.71
C TRP A 137 -1.12 -25.20 1.50
N TYR A 138 -1.89 -24.11 1.54
CA TYR A 138 -1.63 -22.94 2.38
C TYR A 138 -2.39 -23.05 3.68
N GLN A 139 -1.94 -22.29 4.70
CA GLN A 139 -2.63 -22.22 5.98
C GLN A 139 -3.02 -20.77 6.28
N TYR A 140 -4.23 -20.59 6.78
CA TYR A 140 -4.76 -19.32 7.23
C TYR A 140 -5.54 -19.53 8.53
N LYS A 141 -5.33 -18.62 9.52
CA LYS A 141 -6.06 -18.65 10.77
C LYS A 141 -7.10 -17.54 10.80
N THR A 142 -8.38 -17.92 10.94
CA THR A 142 -9.47 -16.95 11.13
C THR A 142 -9.26 -16.09 12.35
N ALA A 143 -9.76 -14.86 12.34
CA ALA A 143 -9.73 -13.98 13.49
C ALA A 143 -10.49 -14.60 14.68
N ASN A 144 -10.18 -14.13 15.88
CA ASN A 144 -11.00 -14.42 17.06
C ASN A 144 -12.27 -13.52 16.99
N ASP A 145 -13.40 -14.00 17.50
CA ASP A 145 -14.62 -13.22 17.70
C ASP A 145 -14.56 -12.33 18.96
N GLN A 146 -13.57 -12.59 19.83
CA GLN A 146 -13.25 -11.74 20.98
C GLN A 146 -11.97 -10.95 20.69
N PRO A 147 -11.90 -9.67 21.09
CA PRO A 147 -10.70 -8.85 20.88
C PRO A 147 -9.45 -9.46 21.49
N GLU A 148 -8.43 -9.62 20.67
CA GLU A 148 -7.09 -10.06 21.09
C GLU A 148 -6.00 -9.16 20.49
N PRO A 149 -4.78 -9.11 21.05
CA PRO A 149 -3.67 -8.40 20.47
C PRO A 149 -3.35 -8.91 19.06
N PHE A 150 -3.01 -8.00 18.17
CA PHE A 150 -2.62 -8.33 16.79
C PHE A 150 -1.57 -7.39 16.25
N SER A 151 -0.89 -7.82 15.19
CA SER A 151 0.01 -6.97 14.41
C SER A 151 -0.36 -7.03 12.95
N PHE A 152 -0.04 -5.97 12.22
CA PHE A 152 -0.14 -5.92 10.77
C PHE A 152 1.07 -5.20 10.16
N ILE A 153 1.27 -5.40 8.86
CA ILE A 153 2.36 -4.81 8.12
C ILE A 153 1.80 -3.74 7.17
N TYR A 154 2.49 -2.61 7.08
CA TYR A 154 2.20 -1.57 6.09
C TYR A 154 3.38 -1.43 5.14
N LEU A 155 3.07 -1.38 3.83
CA LEU A 155 3.99 -1.24 2.71
C LEU A 155 3.47 -0.15 1.76
N GLY A 156 4.28 0.88 1.51
CA GLY A 156 4.00 1.90 0.49
C GLY A 156 4.81 1.65 -0.78
N ASP A 157 4.30 2.09 -1.93
CA ASP A 157 5.00 2.23 -3.20
C ASP A 157 6.02 1.11 -3.49
N ALA A 158 5.52 -0.04 -3.91
CA ALA A 158 6.35 -1.19 -4.26
C ALA A 158 7.08 -1.00 -5.59
N GLN A 159 6.48 -0.22 -6.50
CA GLN A 159 6.86 -0.02 -7.89
C GLN A 159 8.36 0.07 -8.15
N ASN A 160 8.74 -0.35 -9.36
CA ASN A 160 10.08 -0.54 -9.89
C ASN A 160 10.86 -1.69 -9.24
N GLU A 161 11.60 -2.44 -10.05
CA GLU A 161 12.47 -3.54 -9.59
C GLU A 161 11.75 -4.47 -8.59
N LEU A 162 10.51 -4.84 -8.91
CA LEU A 162 9.60 -5.54 -8.01
C LEU A 162 10.18 -6.88 -7.56
N PHE A 163 10.61 -7.69 -8.51
CA PHE A 163 11.17 -9.00 -8.20
C PHE A 163 12.59 -8.92 -7.64
N SER A 164 13.42 -8.02 -8.14
CA SER A 164 14.84 -7.91 -7.75
C SER A 164 15.06 -7.19 -6.43
N LEU A 165 14.33 -6.10 -6.15
CA LEU A 165 14.57 -5.25 -4.98
C LEU A 165 13.40 -5.18 -4.00
N TRP A 166 12.14 -5.01 -4.47
CA TRP A 166 11.02 -4.98 -3.53
C TRP A 166 10.79 -6.32 -2.84
N SER A 167 11.08 -7.45 -3.50
CA SER A 167 10.97 -8.78 -2.91
C SER A 167 11.73 -8.91 -1.58
N ARG A 168 12.89 -8.26 -1.45
CA ARG A 168 13.65 -8.26 -0.19
C ARG A 168 12.91 -7.52 0.93
N THR A 169 12.15 -6.46 0.58
CA THR A 169 11.41 -5.67 1.56
C THR A 169 10.24 -6.46 2.12
N ILE A 170 9.38 -7.03 1.26
CA ILE A 170 8.22 -7.80 1.73
C ILE A 170 8.65 -9.06 2.51
N ARG A 171 9.76 -9.69 2.11
CA ARG A 171 10.33 -10.86 2.83
C ARG A 171 10.92 -10.45 4.18
N ALA A 172 11.62 -9.32 4.27
CA ALA A 172 12.11 -8.78 5.55
C ALA A 172 10.94 -8.42 6.48
N ALA A 173 9.89 -7.82 5.93
CA ALA A 173 8.67 -7.50 6.68
C ALA A 173 8.00 -8.75 7.24
N TYR A 174 7.84 -9.79 6.42
CA TYR A 174 7.33 -11.09 6.87
C TYR A 174 8.23 -11.72 7.94
N ALA A 175 9.54 -11.74 7.75
CA ALA A 175 10.48 -12.32 8.72
C ALA A 175 10.44 -11.59 10.06
N SER A 176 10.17 -10.27 10.07
CA SER A 176 10.05 -9.48 11.31
C SER A 176 8.71 -9.68 12.03
N ALA A 177 7.66 -10.04 11.32
CA ALA A 177 6.31 -10.20 11.84
C ALA A 177 5.56 -11.36 11.14
N PRO A 178 6.04 -12.62 11.25
CA PRO A 178 5.42 -13.75 10.54
C PRO A 178 4.01 -14.08 11.05
N GLN A 179 3.63 -13.54 12.22
CA GLN A 179 2.28 -13.66 12.79
C GLN A 179 1.36 -12.47 12.43
N ALA A 180 1.80 -11.55 11.57
CA ALA A 180 0.97 -10.44 11.11
C ALA A 180 -0.36 -10.96 10.53
N LYS A 181 -1.44 -10.26 10.85
CA LYS A 181 -2.79 -10.70 10.50
C LYS A 181 -3.23 -10.23 9.11
N PHE A 182 -2.65 -9.15 8.63
CA PHE A 182 -2.90 -8.61 7.28
C PHE A 182 -1.77 -7.68 6.84
N LEU A 183 -1.75 -7.44 5.53
CA LEU A 183 -0.87 -6.47 4.88
C LEU A 183 -1.71 -5.28 4.41
N VAL A 184 -1.23 -4.07 4.63
CA VAL A 184 -1.77 -2.84 4.02
C VAL A 184 -0.80 -2.39 2.94
N HIS A 185 -1.32 -2.14 1.73
CA HIS A 185 -0.55 -1.60 0.61
C HIS A 185 -1.15 -0.26 0.19
N THR A 186 -0.35 0.80 0.23
CA THR A 186 -0.84 2.17 -0.02
C THR A 186 -0.70 2.64 -1.46
N GLY A 187 -0.89 1.72 -2.42
CA GLY A 187 -0.88 2.01 -3.85
C GLY A 187 0.50 1.99 -4.49
N ASP A 188 0.52 2.21 -5.81
CA ASP A 188 1.69 2.10 -6.65
C ASP A 188 2.38 0.73 -6.45
N LEU A 189 1.56 -0.34 -6.59
CA LEU A 189 2.03 -1.73 -6.50
C LEU A 189 2.93 -2.09 -7.67
N ILE A 190 2.63 -1.48 -8.83
CA ILE A 190 3.35 -1.65 -10.11
C ILE A 190 3.69 -0.27 -10.68
N ASN A 191 4.50 -0.21 -11.73
CA ASN A 191 4.89 1.06 -12.37
C ASN A 191 4.01 1.42 -13.60
N HIS A 192 3.50 0.43 -14.32
CA HIS A 192 2.67 0.63 -15.51
C HIS A 192 1.38 -0.18 -15.41
N ALA A 193 0.25 0.51 -15.31
CA ALA A 193 -1.08 -0.03 -15.01
C ALA A 193 -1.46 -1.29 -15.80
N GLU A 194 -1.21 -1.32 -17.11
CA GLU A 194 -1.62 -2.40 -18.02
C GLU A 194 -0.53 -3.45 -18.29
N THR A 195 0.67 -3.32 -17.67
CA THR A 195 1.78 -4.25 -17.88
C THR A 195 1.64 -5.49 -17.02
N ASP A 196 1.10 -6.56 -17.58
CA ASP A 196 0.83 -7.81 -16.87
C ASP A 196 2.09 -8.48 -16.31
N ALA A 197 3.25 -8.24 -16.94
CA ALA A 197 4.53 -8.72 -16.44
C ALA A 197 4.91 -8.10 -15.08
N GLU A 198 4.65 -6.81 -14.87
CA GLU A 198 4.90 -6.15 -13.58
C GLU A 198 3.95 -6.68 -12.49
N TRP A 199 2.69 -6.93 -12.81
CA TRP A 199 1.78 -7.61 -11.90
C TRP A 199 2.29 -9.01 -11.52
N GLN A 200 2.81 -9.76 -12.50
CA GLN A 200 3.42 -11.06 -12.21
C GLN A 200 4.62 -10.97 -11.28
N GLU A 201 5.47 -9.95 -11.47
CA GLU A 201 6.61 -9.70 -10.58
C GLU A 201 6.16 -9.36 -9.16
N TRP A 202 5.12 -8.53 -9.00
CA TRP A 202 4.57 -8.18 -7.70
C TRP A 202 4.07 -9.41 -6.94
N PHE A 203 3.27 -10.25 -7.61
CA PHE A 203 2.78 -11.50 -7.02
C PHE A 203 3.92 -12.47 -6.70
N ALA A 204 4.89 -12.62 -7.59
CA ALA A 204 6.03 -13.50 -7.39
C ALA A 204 6.95 -13.02 -6.25
N ALA A 205 7.12 -11.71 -6.08
CA ALA A 205 7.89 -11.13 -4.99
C ALA A 205 7.29 -11.47 -3.62
N GLY A 206 5.97 -11.34 -3.48
CA GLY A 206 5.23 -11.71 -2.27
C GLY A 206 5.00 -13.21 -2.13
N SER A 207 4.83 -13.93 -3.26
CA SER A 207 4.72 -15.39 -3.29
C SER A 207 3.73 -15.93 -2.22
N PHE A 208 4.15 -16.93 -1.43
CA PHE A 208 3.35 -17.54 -0.36
C PHE A 208 2.87 -16.54 0.70
N ILE A 209 3.50 -15.38 0.84
CA ILE A 209 3.08 -14.35 1.82
C ILE A 209 1.67 -13.88 1.48
N HIS A 210 1.40 -13.57 0.19
CA HIS A 210 0.06 -13.19 -0.26
C HIS A 210 -0.97 -14.30 -0.10
N ALA A 211 -0.54 -15.55 -0.20
CA ALA A 211 -1.41 -16.71 -0.02
C ALA A 211 -1.64 -17.11 1.45
N THR A 212 -0.94 -16.50 2.41
CA THR A 212 -1.07 -16.84 3.84
C THR A 212 -1.47 -15.68 4.72
N ILE A 213 -1.24 -14.44 4.27
CA ILE A 213 -1.60 -13.21 5.00
C ILE A 213 -2.52 -12.37 4.11
N PRO A 214 -3.76 -12.07 4.53
CA PRO A 214 -4.68 -11.24 3.76
C PRO A 214 -4.10 -9.87 3.42
N SER A 215 -4.28 -9.45 2.17
CA SER A 215 -3.82 -8.17 1.65
C SER A 215 -4.99 -7.19 1.51
N LEU A 216 -4.78 -5.97 1.99
CA LEU A 216 -5.70 -4.84 1.89
C LEU A 216 -5.02 -3.72 1.07
N PRO A 217 -5.12 -3.75 -0.25
CA PRO A 217 -4.53 -2.71 -1.10
C PRO A 217 -5.49 -1.54 -1.33
N CYS A 218 -4.95 -0.34 -1.55
CA CYS A 218 -5.63 0.72 -2.29
C CYS A 218 -4.86 1.03 -3.57
N PRO A 219 -5.48 1.59 -4.61
CA PRO A 219 -4.75 1.96 -5.82
C PRO A 219 -3.99 3.28 -5.63
N GLY A 220 -2.81 3.37 -6.26
CA GLY A 220 -2.08 4.61 -6.47
C GLY A 220 -2.26 5.14 -7.90
N ASN A 221 -1.52 6.17 -8.28
CA ASN A 221 -1.64 6.74 -9.61
C ASN A 221 -1.05 5.83 -10.71
N HIS A 222 -0.18 4.91 -10.36
CA HIS A 222 0.39 3.95 -11.28
C HIS A 222 -0.55 2.78 -11.59
N GLU A 223 -1.63 2.59 -10.84
CA GLU A 223 -2.75 1.69 -11.18
C GLU A 223 -3.78 2.34 -12.11
N TYR A 224 -3.58 3.61 -12.50
CA TYR A 224 -4.48 4.33 -13.39
C TYR A 224 -3.82 4.64 -14.74
N THR A 225 -4.59 4.48 -15.79
CA THR A 225 -4.34 5.07 -17.12
C THR A 225 -5.12 6.38 -17.27
N ARG A 226 -4.93 7.08 -18.37
CA ARG A 226 -5.77 8.23 -18.73
C ARG A 226 -6.50 7.96 -20.03
N THR A 227 -7.79 7.75 -19.95
CA THR A 227 -8.66 7.62 -21.12
C THR A 227 -9.33 8.97 -21.39
N MET A 228 -9.00 9.61 -22.51
CA MET A 228 -9.46 10.99 -22.84
C MET A 228 -9.17 12.01 -21.71
N GLY A 229 -8.04 11.86 -21.01
CA GLY A 229 -7.65 12.74 -19.90
C GLY A 229 -8.27 12.39 -18.54
N ILE A 230 -9.22 11.45 -18.49
CA ILE A 230 -9.88 11.00 -17.25
C ILE A 230 -9.10 9.83 -16.65
N PRO A 231 -8.76 9.86 -15.35
CA PRO A 231 -8.17 8.72 -14.67
C PRO A 231 -9.07 7.49 -14.80
N THR A 232 -8.53 6.40 -15.28
CA THR A 232 -9.25 5.12 -15.47
C THR A 232 -8.45 4.03 -14.77
N LEU A 233 -9.05 3.39 -13.78
CA LEU A 233 -8.43 2.26 -13.08
C LEU A 233 -8.12 1.15 -14.07
N THR A 234 -6.94 0.55 -13.96
CA THR A 234 -6.58 -0.59 -14.81
C THR A 234 -7.60 -1.71 -14.70
N ARG A 235 -7.92 -2.32 -15.84
CA ARG A 235 -8.78 -3.49 -15.90
C ARG A 235 -8.17 -4.73 -15.21
N LEU A 236 -6.88 -4.67 -14.88
CA LEU A 236 -6.17 -5.72 -14.13
C LEU A 236 -6.45 -5.68 -12.63
N TRP A 237 -7.05 -4.61 -12.08
CA TRP A 237 -7.27 -4.46 -10.65
C TRP A 237 -8.35 -5.40 -10.10
N GLN A 238 -9.60 -5.23 -10.55
CA GLN A 238 -10.75 -5.95 -10.00
C GLN A 238 -10.64 -7.48 -10.12
N PRO A 239 -10.14 -8.06 -11.24
CA PRO A 239 -9.98 -9.50 -11.32
C PRO A 239 -8.97 -10.08 -10.30
N GLN A 240 -8.02 -9.27 -9.83
CA GLN A 240 -6.96 -9.72 -8.93
C GLN A 240 -7.31 -9.51 -7.44
N PHE A 241 -8.20 -8.55 -7.13
CA PHE A 241 -8.52 -8.19 -5.76
C PHE A 241 -10.02 -8.26 -5.51
N THR A 242 -10.43 -9.17 -4.64
CA THR A 242 -11.83 -9.30 -4.20
C THR A 242 -11.92 -8.74 -2.78
N LEU A 243 -12.52 -7.55 -2.63
CA LEU A 243 -12.52 -6.76 -1.41
C LEU A 243 -13.96 -6.41 -0.97
N PRO A 244 -14.19 -5.85 0.24
CA PRO A 244 -15.55 -5.52 0.68
C PRO A 244 -16.26 -4.51 -0.21
N ALA A 245 -17.49 -4.79 -0.60
CA ALA A 245 -18.34 -3.90 -1.40
C ALA A 245 -19.16 -2.95 -0.50
N ASN A 246 -18.53 -2.35 0.52
CA ASN A 246 -19.18 -1.47 1.50
C ASN A 246 -18.77 0.01 1.36
N GLY A 247 -18.05 0.35 0.28
CA GLY A 247 -17.59 1.68 -0.05
C GLY A 247 -18.60 2.52 -0.85
N VAL A 248 -18.08 3.56 -1.49
CA VAL A 248 -18.84 4.41 -2.43
C VAL A 248 -19.06 3.65 -3.73
N LYS A 249 -20.30 3.66 -4.22
CA LYS A 249 -20.66 3.04 -5.50
C LYS A 249 -19.80 3.61 -6.65
N GLY A 250 -19.25 2.73 -7.47
CA GLY A 250 -18.32 3.06 -8.56
C GLY A 250 -16.86 3.13 -8.11
N LEU A 251 -16.58 2.79 -6.84
CA LEU A 251 -15.23 2.63 -6.29
C LEU A 251 -15.04 1.24 -5.67
N GLU A 252 -15.72 0.24 -6.21
CA GLU A 252 -15.63 -1.15 -5.78
C GLU A 252 -14.15 -1.58 -5.78
N ASP A 253 -13.78 -2.40 -4.81
CA ASP A 253 -12.42 -2.92 -4.58
C ASP A 253 -11.30 -1.85 -4.42
N THR A 254 -11.68 -0.57 -4.23
CA THR A 254 -10.72 0.54 -4.02
C THR A 254 -11.07 1.40 -2.82
N ASN A 255 -12.37 1.52 -2.49
CA ASN A 255 -12.87 2.22 -1.32
C ASN A 255 -13.72 1.27 -0.48
N TYR A 256 -13.25 0.93 0.72
CA TYR A 256 -13.90 -0.05 1.60
C TYR A 256 -13.41 0.08 3.04
N TYR A 257 -14.02 -0.65 3.96
CA TYR A 257 -13.47 -0.86 5.29
C TYR A 257 -13.61 -2.32 5.73
N VAL A 258 -12.74 -2.72 6.64
CA VAL A 258 -12.76 -3.99 7.35
C VAL A 258 -12.68 -3.70 8.84
N ASP A 259 -13.50 -4.38 9.63
CA ASP A 259 -13.33 -4.44 11.08
C ASP A 259 -12.52 -5.68 11.43
N TYR A 260 -11.39 -5.47 12.11
CA TYR A 260 -10.54 -6.55 12.60
C TYR A 260 -10.29 -6.34 14.10
N GLN A 261 -10.73 -7.27 14.92
CA GLN A 261 -10.63 -7.17 16.38
C GLN A 261 -11.28 -5.85 16.88
N ASN A 262 -10.51 -5.02 17.54
CA ASN A 262 -10.95 -3.70 18.04
C ASN A 262 -10.54 -2.52 17.14
N ALA A 263 -10.27 -2.77 15.87
CA ALA A 263 -9.83 -1.75 14.91
C ALA A 263 -10.70 -1.74 13.65
N ARG A 264 -11.00 -0.54 13.14
CA ARG A 264 -11.54 -0.31 11.79
C ARG A 264 -10.44 0.15 10.87
N ILE A 265 -10.23 -0.59 9.79
CA ILE A 265 -9.22 -0.35 8.75
C ILE A 265 -9.96 0.12 7.50
N ILE A 266 -9.68 1.34 7.04
CA ILE A 266 -10.43 2.02 5.98
C ILE A 266 -9.51 2.31 4.80
N SER A 267 -9.87 1.82 3.62
CA SER A 267 -9.26 2.16 2.34
C SER A 267 -9.99 3.34 1.71
N LEU A 268 -9.25 4.37 1.28
CA LEU A 268 -9.77 5.45 0.46
C LEU A 268 -9.07 5.49 -0.89
N ASN A 269 -9.80 5.85 -1.93
CA ASN A 269 -9.27 6.03 -3.28
C ASN A 269 -8.96 7.52 -3.49
N SER A 270 -7.68 7.89 -3.39
CA SER A 270 -7.26 9.29 -3.54
C SER A 270 -7.26 9.82 -4.97
N MET A 271 -7.53 8.95 -5.96
CA MET A 271 -7.55 9.32 -7.37
C MET A 271 -8.92 9.84 -7.84
N MET A 272 -10.01 9.39 -7.22
CA MET A 272 -11.37 9.64 -7.73
C MET A 272 -12.37 9.94 -6.60
N HIS A 273 -13.41 10.71 -6.93
CA HIS A 273 -14.59 10.93 -6.09
C HIS A 273 -14.32 11.36 -4.63
N VAL A 274 -13.26 12.14 -4.40
CA VAL A 274 -12.83 12.58 -3.05
C VAL A 274 -13.97 13.15 -2.20
N PRO A 275 -14.86 14.06 -2.71
CA PRO A 275 -15.99 14.57 -1.91
C PRO A 275 -17.00 13.49 -1.52
N ALA A 276 -17.36 12.59 -2.44
CA ALA A 276 -18.32 11.52 -2.14
C ALA A 276 -17.81 10.54 -1.08
N GLN A 277 -16.49 10.28 -1.11
CA GLN A 277 -15.83 9.48 -0.07
C GLN A 277 -15.80 10.20 1.29
N ALA A 278 -15.71 11.54 1.33
CA ALA A 278 -15.81 12.29 2.57
C ALA A 278 -17.20 12.11 3.24
N ASP A 279 -18.29 12.19 2.45
CA ASP A 279 -19.66 11.97 2.94
C ASP A 279 -19.88 10.52 3.42
N TRP A 280 -19.30 9.55 2.73
CA TRP A 280 -19.31 8.15 3.12
C TRP A 280 -18.53 7.91 4.41
N LEU A 281 -17.32 8.45 4.48
CA LEU A 281 -16.41 8.34 5.62
C LEU A 281 -17.05 8.94 6.90
N GLU A 282 -17.72 10.09 6.77
CA GLU A 282 -18.47 10.72 7.86
C GLU A 282 -19.50 9.73 8.46
N LYS A 283 -20.24 9.00 7.59
CA LYS A 283 -21.23 8.01 8.03
C LYS A 283 -20.55 6.80 8.68
N VAL A 284 -19.48 6.30 8.09
CA VAL A 284 -18.72 5.14 8.58
C VAL A 284 -18.12 5.42 9.96
N LEU A 285 -17.52 6.61 10.13
CA LEU A 285 -16.89 6.98 11.40
C LEU A 285 -17.90 7.35 12.49
N LYS A 286 -19.02 7.95 12.13
CA LYS A 286 -20.10 8.24 13.08
C LYS A 286 -20.65 6.98 13.78
N HIS A 287 -20.63 5.84 13.09
CA HIS A 287 -21.14 4.56 13.59
C HIS A 287 -20.01 3.55 13.84
N ASN A 288 -18.79 4.02 14.07
CA ASN A 288 -17.65 3.15 14.33
C ASN A 288 -17.63 2.70 15.80
N PRO A 289 -17.83 1.40 16.08
CA PRO A 289 -17.77 0.88 17.45
C PRO A 289 -16.33 0.54 17.90
N GLN A 290 -15.35 0.60 16.96
CA GLN A 290 -14.01 0.14 17.23
C GLN A 290 -13.19 1.15 18.03
N THR A 291 -12.27 0.65 18.84
CA THR A 291 -11.36 1.49 19.64
C THR A 291 -10.35 2.22 18.76
N TRP A 292 -9.85 1.56 17.71
CA TRP A 292 -8.84 2.08 16.82
C TRP A 292 -9.41 2.35 15.43
N THR A 293 -8.93 3.43 14.81
CA THR A 293 -9.29 3.80 13.43
C THR A 293 -8.03 4.03 12.63
N PHE A 294 -7.82 3.19 11.63
CA PHE A 294 -6.70 3.29 10.70
C PHE A 294 -7.25 3.59 9.31
N ILE A 295 -6.68 4.59 8.63
CA ILE A 295 -7.04 4.95 7.27
C ILE A 295 -5.81 4.83 6.39
N PHE A 296 -5.96 4.32 5.18
CA PHE A 296 -4.87 4.26 4.22
C PHE A 296 -5.34 4.62 2.82
N PHE A 297 -4.47 5.29 2.08
CA PHE A 297 -4.66 5.74 0.72
C PHE A 297 -3.33 6.20 0.13
N HIS A 298 -3.31 6.49 -1.18
CA HIS A 298 -2.05 6.73 -1.86
C HIS A 298 -1.51 8.17 -1.71
N TYR A 299 -2.21 9.19 -2.27
CA TYR A 299 -1.73 10.59 -2.21
C TYR A 299 -1.71 11.14 -0.79
N PRO A 300 -0.60 11.72 -0.32
CA PRO A 300 -0.51 12.19 1.06
C PRO A 300 -1.32 13.46 1.31
N VAL A 301 -1.88 13.59 2.52
CA VAL A 301 -2.52 14.84 2.98
C VAL A 301 -1.48 15.94 3.16
N PHE A 302 -0.29 15.57 3.63
CA PHE A 302 0.83 16.48 3.79
C PHE A 302 1.98 16.02 2.91
N SER A 303 2.33 16.83 1.91
CA SER A 303 3.43 16.53 0.99
C SER A 303 4.78 16.57 1.70
N THR A 304 5.65 15.63 1.35
CA THR A 304 7.04 15.56 1.79
C THR A 304 8.00 16.15 0.76
N SER A 305 7.62 16.15 -0.53
CA SER A 305 8.46 16.63 -1.63
C SER A 305 7.93 17.93 -2.27
N GLY A 306 6.69 18.32 -1.96
CA GLY A 306 6.00 19.45 -2.57
C GLY A 306 5.46 19.16 -3.97
N ARG A 307 5.40 17.88 -4.38
CA ARG A 307 4.97 17.45 -5.72
C ARG A 307 3.50 17.04 -5.80
N SER A 308 2.85 16.79 -4.66
CA SER A 308 1.51 16.21 -4.61
C SER A 308 0.40 17.25 -4.67
N GLU A 309 -0.67 16.95 -5.41
CA GLU A 309 -1.91 17.72 -5.44
C GLU A 309 -2.80 17.40 -4.22
N ILE A 310 -2.44 17.91 -3.06
CA ILE A 310 -3.07 17.59 -1.78
C ILE A 310 -4.34 18.41 -1.47
N GLY A 311 -4.60 19.48 -2.23
CA GLY A 311 -5.66 20.46 -1.89
C GLY A 311 -7.05 19.85 -1.66
N ASN A 312 -7.46 18.89 -2.47
CA ASN A 312 -8.75 18.20 -2.32
C ASN A 312 -8.81 17.35 -1.06
N LEU A 313 -7.74 16.64 -0.71
CA LEU A 313 -7.67 15.78 0.49
C LEU A 313 -7.72 16.61 1.76
N VAL A 314 -6.95 17.69 1.79
CA VAL A 314 -6.95 18.66 2.90
C VAL A 314 -8.34 19.29 3.08
N LYS A 315 -9.01 19.64 1.97
CA LYS A 315 -10.34 20.27 2.00
C LYS A 315 -11.44 19.33 2.48
N HIS A 316 -11.44 18.07 2.03
CA HIS A 316 -12.58 17.17 2.21
C HIS A 316 -12.35 16.09 3.25
N TRP A 317 -11.17 15.47 3.33
CA TRP A 317 -10.92 14.34 4.23
C TRP A 317 -10.33 14.75 5.58
N LYS A 318 -9.35 15.67 5.58
CA LYS A 318 -8.69 16.08 6.83
C LYS A 318 -9.69 16.58 7.90
N PRO A 319 -10.71 17.41 7.60
CA PRO A 319 -11.71 17.81 8.60
C PRO A 319 -12.48 16.63 9.21
N VAL A 320 -12.73 15.58 8.43
CA VAL A 320 -13.38 14.36 8.92
C VAL A 320 -12.42 13.58 9.82
N PHE A 321 -11.14 13.44 9.44
CA PHE A 321 -10.13 12.80 10.29
C PHE A 321 -9.99 13.49 11.64
N ASP A 322 -9.92 14.82 11.65
CA ASP A 322 -9.80 15.62 12.87
C ASP A 322 -11.05 15.49 13.77
N LYS A 323 -12.24 15.57 13.17
CA LYS A 323 -13.51 15.45 13.88
C LYS A 323 -13.67 14.11 14.60
N TYR A 324 -13.31 13.03 13.94
CA TYR A 324 -13.45 11.67 14.46
C TYR A 324 -12.19 11.14 15.13
N LYS A 325 -11.14 11.97 15.24
CA LYS A 325 -9.87 11.63 15.93
C LYS A 325 -9.27 10.33 15.39
N VAL A 326 -9.12 10.25 14.06
CA VAL A 326 -8.46 9.11 13.40
C VAL A 326 -7.07 8.92 14.01
N ASP A 327 -6.70 7.70 14.32
CA ASP A 327 -5.47 7.41 15.06
C ASP A 327 -4.23 7.43 14.18
N LEU A 328 -4.30 6.76 13.03
CA LEU A 328 -3.17 6.59 12.10
C LEU A 328 -3.65 6.68 10.65
N VAL A 329 -2.96 7.51 9.86
CA VAL A 329 -3.16 7.64 8.41
C VAL A 329 -1.88 7.20 7.72
N MET A 330 -1.97 6.14 6.91
CA MET A 330 -0.88 5.51 6.18
C MET A 330 -0.97 5.87 4.70
N GLN A 331 0.11 6.38 4.12
CA GLN A 331 0.13 6.99 2.80
C GLN A 331 1.39 6.59 2.01
N GLY A 332 1.34 6.77 0.68
CA GLY A 332 2.44 6.49 -0.25
C GLY A 332 2.80 7.70 -1.11
N HIS A 333 3.07 7.42 -2.40
CA HIS A 333 3.28 8.38 -3.48
C HIS A 333 4.62 9.14 -3.44
N GLU A 334 5.01 9.64 -2.32
CA GLU A 334 6.26 10.38 -2.19
C GLU A 334 7.33 9.46 -1.63
N HIS A 335 8.22 9.01 -2.51
CA HIS A 335 9.18 7.94 -2.31
C HIS A 335 10.30 8.30 -1.33
N ASN A 336 9.90 8.68 -0.14
CA ASN A 336 10.71 8.95 1.04
C ASN A 336 9.89 8.58 2.29
N TYR A 337 10.42 8.83 3.44
CA TYR A 337 9.70 8.60 4.70
C TYR A 337 9.51 9.91 5.45
N ALA A 338 8.29 10.15 5.89
CA ALA A 338 8.02 11.18 6.87
C ALA A 338 6.87 10.75 7.80
N ARG A 339 7.03 11.03 9.07
CA ARG A 339 6.00 10.84 10.07
C ARG A 339 5.81 12.13 10.88
N GLY A 340 4.57 12.48 11.14
CA GLY A 340 4.24 13.66 11.94
C GLY A 340 2.78 13.66 12.38
N THR A 341 2.32 14.81 12.85
CA THR A 341 0.95 15.02 13.35
C THR A 341 0.29 16.21 12.68
N ASN A 342 -1.03 16.28 12.80
CA ASN A 342 -1.83 17.40 12.32
C ASN A 342 -1.92 18.57 13.31
N LEU A 343 -0.99 18.71 14.23
CA LEU A 343 -1.01 19.82 15.18
C LEU A 343 -1.01 21.17 14.45
N PRO A 344 -1.76 22.16 14.93
CA PRO A 344 -1.75 23.50 14.36
C PRO A 344 -0.34 24.05 14.29
N GLN A 345 -0.07 24.84 13.25
CA GLN A 345 1.22 25.50 13.07
C GLN A 345 1.56 26.34 14.31
N GLY A 346 2.72 26.09 14.94
CA GLY A 346 3.18 26.77 16.16
C GLY A 346 2.83 26.08 17.48
N VAL A 347 2.03 25.02 17.47
CA VAL A 347 1.84 24.17 18.65
C VAL A 347 3.01 23.21 18.73
N THR A 348 3.88 23.41 19.70
CA THR A 348 4.98 22.49 19.95
C THR A 348 4.47 21.26 20.70
N TYR A 349 5.06 20.13 20.42
CA TYR A 349 4.81 18.79 20.94
C TYR A 349 4.95 18.65 22.48
N LYS A 350 4.81 19.73 23.22
CA LYS A 350 5.12 19.75 24.66
C LYS A 350 4.14 18.97 25.53
N ASP A 351 2.92 18.69 25.03
CA ASP A 351 1.85 18.20 25.91
C ASP A 351 1.56 16.71 25.79
N LYS A 352 2.36 15.93 24.99
CA LYS A 352 2.21 14.47 24.83
C LYS A 352 0.84 14.01 24.32
N GLU A 353 0.00 14.92 23.87
CA GLU A 353 -1.28 14.62 23.24
C GLU A 353 -1.10 14.61 21.73
N ALA A 354 -1.42 13.48 21.09
CA ALA A 354 -1.31 13.36 19.65
C ALA A 354 -2.66 13.64 18.99
N GLY A 355 -2.65 14.50 17.99
CA GLY A 355 -3.67 14.44 16.94
C GLY A 355 -3.54 13.15 16.11
N THR A 356 -4.13 13.13 14.92
CA THR A 356 -3.90 12.06 13.96
C THR A 356 -2.42 11.96 13.60
N ILE A 357 -1.87 10.75 13.62
CA ILE A 357 -0.52 10.49 13.10
C ILE A 357 -0.61 10.26 11.61
N TYR A 358 0.18 10.99 10.83
CA TYR A 358 0.34 10.82 9.40
C TYR A 358 1.69 10.22 9.09
N VAL A 359 1.69 9.17 8.24
CA VAL A 359 2.90 8.52 7.77
C VAL A 359 2.87 8.49 6.25
N VAL A 360 3.96 8.90 5.63
CA VAL A 360 4.30 8.63 4.23
C VAL A 360 5.47 7.67 4.23
N SER A 361 5.40 6.57 3.48
CA SER A 361 6.46 5.57 3.45
C SER A 361 6.62 4.96 2.07
N VAL A 362 7.85 4.54 1.76
CA VAL A 362 8.22 3.85 0.53
C VAL A 362 8.87 2.50 0.86
N SER A 363 8.40 1.45 0.24
CA SER A 363 8.97 0.09 0.38
C SER A 363 9.76 -0.37 -0.85
N GLY A 364 9.51 0.22 -2.01
CA GLY A 364 10.22 0.01 -3.26
C GLY A 364 11.56 0.75 -3.35
N PRO A 365 12.30 0.54 -4.43
CA PRO A 365 13.65 1.12 -4.61
C PRO A 365 13.68 2.53 -5.18
N LYS A 366 12.56 3.04 -5.71
CA LYS A 366 12.48 4.39 -6.27
C LYS A 366 12.48 5.40 -5.12
N MET A 367 13.40 6.38 -5.16
CA MET A 367 13.62 7.30 -4.06
C MET A 367 13.53 8.76 -4.49
N TYR A 368 12.94 9.62 -3.64
CA TYR A 368 12.87 11.06 -3.85
C TYR A 368 13.55 11.82 -2.71
N GLU A 369 14.06 13.00 -3.07
CA GLU A 369 14.51 13.98 -2.09
C GLU A 369 13.32 14.53 -1.27
N LEU A 370 13.56 14.83 -0.04
CA LEU A 370 12.61 15.35 0.91
C LEU A 370 12.75 16.88 1.06
N SER A 371 11.63 17.56 1.12
CA SER A 371 11.56 18.98 1.46
C SER A 371 11.03 19.11 2.89
N ALA A 372 11.91 19.38 3.85
CA ALA A 372 11.56 19.47 5.26
C ALA A 372 10.38 20.43 5.51
N LYS A 373 9.40 19.98 6.29
CA LYS A 373 8.19 20.74 6.66
C LYS A 373 7.95 20.67 8.16
N PRO A 374 7.29 21.67 8.75
CA PRO A 374 7.08 21.74 10.21
C PRO A 374 6.28 20.57 10.82
N TRP A 375 5.46 19.87 10.02
CA TRP A 375 4.67 18.74 10.49
C TRP A 375 5.48 17.46 10.70
N MET A 376 6.69 17.38 10.12
CA MET A 376 7.53 16.17 10.13
C MET A 376 8.30 16.08 11.44
N HIS A 377 8.16 14.95 12.12
CA HIS A 377 8.87 14.64 13.36
C HIS A 377 10.01 13.65 13.13
N ARG A 378 9.90 12.83 12.10
CA ARG A 378 10.90 11.86 11.69
C ARG A 378 10.89 11.73 10.18
N THR A 379 12.08 11.69 9.56
CA THR A 379 12.23 11.67 8.10
C THR A 379 13.32 10.69 7.66
N ALA A 380 13.19 10.18 6.42
CA ALA A 380 14.25 9.46 5.72
C ALA A 380 14.18 9.65 4.22
N GLU A 381 15.35 9.67 3.60
CA GLU A 381 15.56 9.57 2.16
C GLU A 381 16.37 8.32 1.84
N ASN A 382 16.35 7.90 0.57
CA ASN A 382 17.17 6.79 0.06
C ASN A 382 17.16 5.54 0.96
N THR A 383 15.98 5.18 1.47
CA THR A 383 15.86 4.08 2.43
C THR A 383 14.57 3.31 2.20
N GLN A 384 14.66 2.02 1.85
CA GLN A 384 13.51 1.13 1.80
C GLN A 384 13.06 0.79 3.22
N LEU A 385 11.79 1.06 3.52
CA LEU A 385 11.18 0.86 4.82
C LEU A 385 9.89 0.03 4.72
N TYR A 386 9.59 -0.69 5.76
CA TYR A 386 8.30 -1.29 6.03
C TYR A 386 7.92 -1.04 7.48
N GLN A 387 6.64 -1.09 7.78
CA GLN A 387 6.15 -0.81 9.11
C GLN A 387 5.45 -2.02 9.71
N VAL A 388 5.71 -2.27 10.99
CA VAL A 388 5.00 -3.26 11.81
C VAL A 388 4.24 -2.51 12.89
N ILE A 389 2.93 -2.62 12.85
CA ILE A 389 2.03 -1.98 13.80
C ILE A 389 1.41 -3.07 14.69
N THR A 390 1.60 -2.96 16.00
CA THR A 390 1.05 -3.89 16.99
C THR A 390 0.01 -3.18 17.83
N VAL A 391 -1.17 -3.77 17.94
CA VAL A 391 -2.31 -3.26 18.72
C VAL A 391 -2.58 -4.18 19.91
N GLU A 392 -2.53 -3.63 21.12
CA GLU A 392 -2.78 -4.33 22.38
C GLU A 392 -3.79 -3.54 23.21
N ASN A 393 -5.06 -3.87 23.14
CA ASN A 393 -6.13 -3.13 23.82
C ASN A 393 -6.09 -1.62 23.53
N ASN A 394 -5.65 -0.82 24.51
CA ASN A 394 -5.56 0.65 24.44
C ASN A 394 -4.16 1.16 24.06
N ARG A 395 -3.25 0.26 23.68
CA ARG A 395 -1.88 0.58 23.28
C ARG A 395 -1.65 0.18 21.82
N LEU A 396 -1.06 1.08 21.05
CA LEU A 396 -0.52 0.81 19.73
C LEU A 396 0.98 1.04 19.77
N LEU A 397 1.76 0.07 19.31
CA LEU A 397 3.19 0.19 19.08
C LEU A 397 3.43 0.24 17.56
N TYR A 398 4.02 1.32 17.11
CA TYR A 398 4.47 1.50 15.73
C TYR A 398 5.97 1.33 15.64
N ARG A 399 6.44 0.55 14.65
CA ARG A 399 7.84 0.40 14.29
C ARG A 399 8.01 0.50 12.79
N SER A 400 8.82 1.43 12.33
CA SER A 400 9.33 1.47 10.96
C SER A 400 10.70 0.80 10.95
N MET A 401 10.85 -0.17 10.04
CA MET A 401 12.04 -1.02 9.95
C MET A 401 12.71 -0.82 8.60
N THR A 402 14.04 -0.79 8.59
CA THR A 402 14.79 -0.87 7.34
C THR A 402 14.72 -2.30 6.80
N VAL A 403 14.95 -2.45 5.51
CA VAL A 403 15.05 -3.76 4.84
C VAL A 403 16.18 -4.64 5.41
N THR A 404 17.11 -4.08 6.17
CA THR A 404 18.19 -4.77 6.89
C THR A 404 17.82 -5.16 8.32
N GLY A 405 16.58 -4.86 8.76
CA GLY A 405 16.06 -5.24 10.07
C GLY A 405 16.33 -4.25 11.21
N GLU A 406 16.86 -3.08 10.91
CA GLU A 406 17.10 -2.03 11.90
C GLU A 406 15.81 -1.28 12.23
N VAL A 407 15.53 -0.98 13.49
CA VAL A 407 14.45 -0.07 13.90
C VAL A 407 14.84 1.35 13.51
N TYR A 408 14.08 1.92 12.58
CA TYR A 408 14.33 3.28 12.08
C TYR A 408 13.52 4.35 12.80
N ASP A 409 12.25 4.04 13.09
CA ASP A 409 11.35 4.93 13.82
C ASP A 409 10.42 4.09 14.71
N THR A 410 10.12 4.59 15.90
CA THR A 410 9.24 3.87 16.82
C THR A 410 8.55 4.82 17.79
N PHE A 411 7.26 4.57 18.03
CA PHE A 411 6.46 5.30 19.01
C PHE A 411 5.32 4.43 19.53
N GLU A 412 4.76 4.84 20.65
CA GLU A 412 3.49 4.31 21.14
C GLU A 412 2.39 5.37 21.07
N LEU A 413 1.17 4.91 20.75
CA LEU A 413 -0.05 5.63 21.04
C LEU A 413 -0.78 4.92 22.17
N ARG A 414 -1.27 5.71 23.13
CA ARG A 414 -2.12 5.19 24.21
C ARG A 414 -3.45 5.91 24.22
N LYS A 415 -4.54 5.14 24.15
CA LYS A 415 -5.90 5.68 24.31
C LYS A 415 -6.09 6.25 25.69
N GLN A 416 -6.72 7.43 25.73
CA GLN A 416 -7.11 8.11 26.97
C GLN A 416 -8.61 8.40 26.92
N ALA A 417 -9.33 8.03 28.00
CA ALA A 417 -10.77 8.27 28.05
C ALA A 417 -11.09 9.77 27.93
N GLY A 418 -11.85 10.14 26.90
CA GLY A 418 -12.31 11.50 26.64
C GLY A 418 -11.23 12.50 26.17
N LYS A 419 -10.00 12.04 25.96
CA LYS A 419 -8.86 12.88 25.53
C LYS A 419 -8.27 12.39 24.20
N PRO A 420 -7.46 13.21 23.51
CA PRO A 420 -6.58 12.74 22.44
C PRO A 420 -5.64 11.63 22.91
N ASN A 421 -5.15 10.83 21.98
CA ASN A 421 -4.16 9.80 22.29
C ASN A 421 -2.89 10.42 22.87
N GLN A 422 -2.32 9.73 23.85
CA GLN A 422 -0.97 10.05 24.30
C GLN A 422 0.04 9.47 23.31
N LEU A 423 0.90 10.32 22.75
CA LEU A 423 2.04 9.88 21.97
C LEU A 423 3.29 9.79 22.84
N ILE A 424 4.00 8.68 22.74
CA ILE A 424 5.24 8.41 23.46
C ILE A 424 6.31 8.05 22.42
N GLU A 425 7.27 8.94 22.24
CA GLU A 425 8.43 8.73 21.36
C GLU A 425 9.43 7.77 22.03
N LEU A 426 9.78 6.68 21.35
CA LEU A 426 10.72 5.66 21.84
C LEU A 426 12.11 5.87 21.21
N LYS A 427 12.75 7.01 21.53
CA LYS A 427 13.98 7.48 20.86
C LYS A 427 15.25 6.70 21.17
N ALA A 428 15.28 5.90 22.24
CA ALA A 428 16.50 5.23 22.71
C ALA A 428 17.03 4.17 21.73
N ASP A 429 16.16 3.64 20.86
CA ASP A 429 16.45 2.49 20.01
C ASP A 429 16.49 2.83 18.50
N VAL A 430 16.54 4.12 18.13
CA VAL A 430 16.47 4.51 16.72
C VAL A 430 17.77 5.17 16.22
N ASN A 431 18.15 4.83 15.00
CA ASN A 431 19.31 5.39 14.32
C ASN A 431 19.11 6.87 13.93
N ALA A 432 20.21 7.56 13.60
CA ALA A 432 20.16 8.92 13.05
C ALA A 432 19.32 8.95 11.76
N GLU A 433 18.75 10.12 11.45
CA GLU A 433 18.01 10.29 10.20
C GLU A 433 18.91 10.04 8.97
N ARG A 434 18.34 9.41 7.96
CA ARG A 434 19.01 9.04 6.73
C ARG A 434 18.58 9.99 5.62
N HIS A 435 19.58 10.62 4.98
CA HIS A 435 19.39 11.52 3.86
C HIS A 435 20.34 11.14 2.73
N PHE A 436 20.09 11.56 1.50
CA PHE A 436 20.94 11.24 0.36
C PHE A 436 22.42 11.56 0.62
N ILE A 437 22.70 12.69 1.26
CA ILE A 437 24.06 13.13 1.58
C ILE A 437 24.83 12.14 2.46
N ASN A 438 24.15 11.34 3.30
CA ASN A 438 24.80 10.40 4.23
C ASN A 438 24.54 8.92 3.90
N THR A 439 23.78 8.63 2.84
CA THR A 439 23.43 7.27 2.43
C THR A 439 23.98 6.86 1.08
N LEU A 440 24.49 7.82 0.28
CA LEU A 440 25.20 7.48 -0.96
C LEU A 440 26.59 6.90 -0.66
N PRO A 441 27.06 5.95 -1.47
CA PRO A 441 28.44 5.50 -1.38
C PRO A 441 29.40 6.70 -1.52
N LYS A 442 30.39 6.79 -0.65
CA LYS A 442 31.47 7.78 -0.83
C LYS A 442 32.16 7.48 -2.14
N PRO A 443 32.50 8.50 -2.98
CA PRO A 443 33.31 8.28 -4.16
C PRO A 443 34.58 7.56 -3.73
N THR A 444 34.89 6.42 -4.36
CA THR A 444 36.18 5.78 -4.23
C THR A 444 37.17 6.68 -4.96
N ASN A 445 38.12 7.28 -4.23
CA ASN A 445 39.24 8.03 -4.79
C ASN A 445 40.11 7.13 -5.65
#